data_f56b9f06ca0f90ab11628af4add12aed
#
_entry.id   f56b9f06ca0f90ab11628af4add12aed
#
_cell.length_a   1.000
_cell.length_b   1.000
_cell.length_c   1.000
_cell.angle_alpha   90.00
_cell.angle_beta   90.00
_cell.angle_gamma   90.00
#
_symmetry.space_group_name_H-M   'P 1'
#
loop_
_entity.id
_entity.type
_entity.pdbx_description
1 polymer ?
#
loop_
_entity_poly.entity_id
_entity_poly.type
_entity_poly.pdbx_seq_one_letter_code
_entity_poly.pdbx_strand_id
1 'polypeptide(L)'
;LLFVTKSMIPLLKETKGHIINIGSIAGKEVYPNGNVYCGTKHMVDALNKSMRMELAESGVKVSSVNPGAVETEFSVVRMDGDQQRAAAVYNGFENLVAQDIADAIWFIVSRPRHVNINELTIMPTAQPAAGIVHRDKGL
;
A
#
# COMPACT_ATOMS: atom_id res chain seq x y z
N LEU A 1 5.02 6.45 10.24
CA LEU A 1 5.45 7.04 8.97
C LEU A 1 6.22 8.33 9.22
N LEU A 2 5.61 9.42 9.75
CA LEU A 2 6.20 10.76 9.83
C LEU A 2 7.55 10.81 10.57
N PHE A 3 7.66 10.20 11.75
CA PHE A 3 8.92 10.22 12.52
C PHE A 3 10.08 9.55 11.78
N VAL A 4 9.84 8.38 11.20
CA VAL A 4 10.87 7.66 10.42
C VAL A 4 11.26 8.48 9.18
N THR A 5 10.28 8.99 8.43
CA THR A 5 10.57 9.82 7.26
C THR A 5 11.41 11.04 7.65
N LYS A 6 11.00 11.78 8.69
CA LYS A 6 11.73 12.97 9.15
C LYS A 6 13.19 12.66 9.49
N SER A 7 13.45 11.56 10.19
CA SER A 7 14.83 11.19 10.57
C SER A 7 15.67 10.77 9.37
N MET A 8 15.06 10.25 8.29
CA MET A 8 15.77 9.77 7.09
C MET A 8 15.98 10.86 6.03
N ILE A 9 15.25 11.98 6.09
CA ILE A 9 15.34 13.04 5.06
C ILE A 9 16.77 13.52 4.79
N PRO A 10 17.65 13.79 5.78
CA PRO A 10 19.00 14.24 5.49
C PRO A 10 19.76 13.26 4.60
N LEU A 11 19.76 11.98 4.97
CA LEU A 11 20.44 10.92 4.22
C LEU A 11 19.81 10.71 2.82
N LEU A 12 18.48 10.77 2.74
CA LEU A 12 17.76 10.65 1.46
C LEU A 12 18.11 11.79 0.49
N LYS A 13 18.27 13.00 1.00
CA LYS A 13 18.71 14.15 0.17
C LYS A 13 20.15 13.99 -0.31
N GLU A 14 21.06 13.56 0.56
CA GLU A 14 22.46 13.31 0.22
C GLU A 14 22.60 12.24 -0.86
N THR A 15 21.89 11.11 -0.70
CA THR A 15 21.98 9.97 -1.61
C THR A 15 21.04 10.08 -2.82
N LYS A 16 20.16 11.08 -2.84
CA LYS A 16 19.03 11.20 -3.78
C LYS A 16 18.22 9.91 -3.80
N GLY A 17 17.85 9.46 -2.62
CA GLY A 17 17.22 8.17 -2.37
C GLY A 17 15.77 8.07 -2.85
N HIS A 18 15.09 7.01 -2.40
CA HIS A 18 13.70 6.74 -2.80
C HIS A 18 12.87 6.36 -1.57
N ILE A 19 11.78 7.06 -1.34
CA ILE A 19 10.76 6.73 -0.33
C ILE A 19 9.66 5.93 -1.02
N ILE A 20 9.35 4.75 -0.48
CA ILE A 20 8.19 3.97 -0.92
C ILE A 20 7.26 3.78 0.27
N ASN A 21 6.08 4.36 0.18
CA ASN A 21 5.03 4.21 1.19
C ASN A 21 4.11 3.05 0.82
N ILE A 22 3.85 2.16 1.77
CA ILE A 22 2.84 1.13 1.61
C ILE A 22 1.49 1.71 2.00
N GLY A 23 0.75 2.13 0.98
CA GLY A 23 -0.61 2.63 1.09
C GLY A 23 -1.64 1.51 1.22
N SER A 24 -2.73 1.64 0.51
CA SER A 24 -3.79 0.64 0.32
C SER A 24 -4.78 1.17 -0.71
N ILE A 25 -5.56 0.28 -1.34
CA ILE A 25 -6.77 0.68 -2.06
C ILE A 25 -7.72 1.45 -1.13
N ALA A 26 -7.73 1.17 0.17
CA ALA A 26 -8.46 1.91 1.21
C ALA A 26 -7.99 3.36 1.40
N GLY A 27 -6.88 3.76 0.80
CA GLY A 27 -6.43 5.15 0.72
C GLY A 27 -6.91 5.89 -0.54
N LYS A 28 -7.60 5.20 -1.42
CA LYS A 28 -8.19 5.71 -2.67
C LYS A 28 -9.72 5.63 -2.66
N GLU A 29 -10.23 4.61 -1.99
CA GLU A 29 -11.65 4.30 -1.90
C GLU A 29 -12.03 4.04 -0.44
N VAL A 30 -13.34 4.04 -0.17
CA VAL A 30 -13.89 3.71 1.15
C VAL A 30 -14.82 2.50 1.06
N TYR A 31 -15.00 1.81 2.19
CA TYR A 31 -15.91 0.68 2.31
C TYR A 31 -16.57 0.64 3.69
N PRO A 32 -17.74 0.02 3.82
CA PRO A 32 -18.43 -0.12 5.11
C PRO A 32 -17.52 -0.76 6.18
N ASN A 33 -17.60 -0.26 7.41
CA ASN A 33 -16.78 -0.69 8.56
C ASN A 33 -15.26 -0.44 8.42
N GLY A 34 -14.84 0.34 7.40
CA GLY A 34 -13.45 0.72 7.18
C GLY A 34 -13.09 2.15 7.60
N ASN A 35 -14.01 2.89 8.26
CA ASN A 35 -13.93 4.34 8.47
C ASN A 35 -12.57 4.86 8.95
N VAL A 36 -12.09 4.44 10.11
CA VAL A 36 -10.81 4.89 10.68
C VAL A 36 -9.65 4.41 9.82
N TYR A 37 -9.65 3.14 9.41
CA TYR A 37 -8.60 2.58 8.55
C TYR A 37 -8.51 3.32 7.21
N CYS A 38 -9.64 3.53 6.53
CA CYS A 38 -9.67 4.31 5.30
C CYS A 38 -9.14 5.73 5.53
N GLY A 39 -9.55 6.39 6.61
CA GLY A 39 -9.05 7.71 6.97
C GLY A 39 -7.53 7.75 7.14
N THR A 40 -6.95 6.78 7.86
CA THR A 40 -5.49 6.69 8.02
C THR A 40 -4.77 6.46 6.70
N LYS A 41 -5.33 5.63 5.79
CA LYS A 41 -4.71 5.35 4.49
C LYS A 41 -4.87 6.51 3.50
N HIS A 42 -5.95 7.27 3.54
CA HIS A 42 -6.08 8.54 2.82
C HIS A 42 -5.06 9.58 3.30
N MET A 43 -4.80 9.63 4.62
CA MET A 43 -3.73 10.47 5.16
C MET A 43 -2.36 10.07 4.60
N VAL A 44 -2.05 8.77 4.53
CA VAL A 44 -0.78 8.28 3.92
C VAL A 44 -0.69 8.70 2.46
N ASP A 45 -1.78 8.63 1.70
CA ASP A 45 -1.84 9.05 0.31
C ASP A 45 -1.56 10.55 0.15
N ALA A 46 -2.20 11.39 0.95
CA ALA A 46 -1.96 12.83 0.96
C ALA A 46 -0.51 13.17 1.31
N LEU A 47 0.04 12.53 2.37
CA LEU A 47 1.44 12.71 2.77
C LEU A 47 2.42 12.27 1.69
N ASN A 48 2.15 11.16 1.00
CA ASN A 48 2.97 10.70 -0.13
C ASN A 48 3.05 11.74 -1.24
N LYS A 49 1.91 12.35 -1.58
CA LYS A 49 1.83 13.42 -2.59
C LYS A 49 2.59 14.68 -2.16
N SER A 50 2.41 15.13 -0.92
CA SER A 50 3.13 16.30 -0.37
C SER A 50 4.64 16.08 -0.34
N MET A 51 5.09 14.94 0.19
CA MET A 51 6.52 14.60 0.23
C MET A 51 7.15 14.60 -1.17
N ARG A 52 6.43 14.09 -2.19
CA ARG A 52 6.92 14.08 -3.56
C ARG A 52 7.15 15.50 -4.10
N MET A 53 6.24 16.43 -3.81
CA MET A 53 6.40 17.83 -4.21
C MET A 53 7.55 18.50 -3.46
N GLU A 54 7.62 18.32 -2.14
CA GLU A 54 8.60 18.99 -1.28
C GLU A 54 10.03 18.50 -1.49
N LEU A 55 10.21 17.22 -1.89
CA LEU A 55 11.53 16.60 -2.04
C LEU A 55 12.04 16.57 -3.49
N ALA A 56 11.23 17.00 -4.45
CA ALA A 56 11.56 16.95 -5.87
C ALA A 56 12.86 17.67 -6.22
N GLU A 57 13.08 18.89 -5.71
CA GLU A 57 14.30 19.66 -5.94
C GLU A 57 15.56 18.96 -5.43
N SER A 58 15.42 18.18 -4.36
CA SER A 58 16.52 17.39 -3.79
C SER A 58 16.83 16.13 -4.60
N GLY A 59 16.04 15.81 -5.62
CA GLY A 59 16.18 14.61 -6.43
C GLY A 59 15.78 13.31 -5.70
N VAL A 60 15.07 13.41 -4.57
CA VAL A 60 14.52 12.27 -3.84
C VAL A 60 13.23 11.83 -4.52
N LYS A 61 13.14 10.53 -4.83
CA LYS A 61 11.93 9.94 -5.39
C LYS A 61 10.95 9.57 -4.29
N VAL A 62 9.65 9.72 -4.55
CA VAL A 62 8.59 9.33 -3.61
C VAL A 62 7.48 8.62 -4.36
N SER A 63 7.21 7.39 -3.94
CA SER A 63 6.22 6.49 -4.54
C SER A 63 5.28 5.92 -3.49
N SER A 64 4.11 5.43 -3.91
CA SER A 64 3.27 4.57 -3.09
C SER A 64 2.88 3.30 -3.83
N VAL A 65 2.85 2.20 -3.10
CA VAL A 65 2.21 0.95 -3.51
C VAL A 65 0.92 0.81 -2.73
N ASN A 66 -0.19 0.64 -3.44
CA ASN A 66 -1.53 0.63 -2.87
C ASN A 66 -2.20 -0.74 -3.09
N PRO A 67 -1.95 -1.72 -2.22
CA PRO A 67 -2.51 -3.06 -2.39
C PRO A 67 -4.00 -3.15 -2.08
N GLY A 68 -4.67 -4.11 -2.72
CA GLY A 68 -5.92 -4.69 -2.27
C GLY A 68 -5.72 -5.72 -1.16
N ALA A 69 -6.46 -6.82 -1.21
CA ALA A 69 -6.38 -7.90 -0.22
C ALA A 69 -5.08 -8.71 -0.41
N VAL A 70 -4.16 -8.58 0.55
CA VAL A 70 -2.92 -9.36 0.63
C VAL A 70 -3.03 -10.28 1.83
N GLU A 71 -2.89 -11.57 1.62
CA GLU A 71 -2.92 -12.56 2.71
C GLU A 71 -1.63 -12.48 3.52
N THR A 72 -1.75 -11.97 4.74
CA THR A 72 -0.66 -11.77 5.70
C THR A 72 -1.24 -11.83 7.12
N GLU A 73 -0.38 -11.70 8.13
CA GLU A 73 -0.81 -11.58 9.54
C GLU A 73 -1.66 -10.32 9.82
N PHE A 74 -1.77 -9.38 8.88
CA PHE A 74 -2.50 -8.14 9.05
C PHE A 74 -3.96 -8.36 9.50
N SER A 75 -4.66 -9.31 8.89
CA SER A 75 -6.06 -9.59 9.24
C SER A 75 -6.19 -10.19 10.64
N VAL A 76 -5.24 -11.01 11.07
CA VAL A 76 -5.21 -11.57 12.43
C VAL A 76 -5.04 -10.46 13.45
N VAL A 77 -4.09 -9.55 13.24
CA VAL A 77 -3.86 -8.38 14.11
C VAL A 77 -5.08 -7.47 14.13
N ARG A 78 -5.69 -7.20 12.98
CA ARG A 78 -6.89 -6.35 12.86
C ARG A 78 -8.11 -6.94 13.56
N MET A 79 -8.20 -8.25 13.64
CA MET A 79 -9.32 -8.96 14.27
C MET A 79 -9.01 -9.40 15.71
N ASP A 80 -8.08 -8.70 16.38
CA ASP A 80 -7.69 -8.95 17.77
C ASP A 80 -7.31 -10.42 18.05
N GLY A 81 -6.70 -11.09 17.07
CA GLY A 81 -6.26 -12.48 17.18
C GLY A 81 -7.30 -13.51 16.76
N ASP A 82 -8.50 -13.12 16.35
CA ASP A 82 -9.54 -14.04 15.88
C ASP A 82 -9.16 -14.64 14.51
N GLN A 83 -8.59 -15.85 14.55
CA GLN A 83 -8.11 -16.56 13.37
C GLN A 83 -9.24 -16.90 12.38
N GLN A 84 -10.45 -17.22 12.87
CA GLN A 84 -11.57 -17.58 12.01
C GLN A 84 -12.08 -16.38 11.23
N ARG A 85 -12.24 -15.23 11.89
CA ARG A 85 -12.63 -13.98 11.23
C ARG A 85 -11.55 -13.48 10.28
N ALA A 86 -10.28 -13.63 10.64
CA ALA A 86 -9.16 -13.27 9.79
C ALA A 86 -9.13 -14.12 8.51
N ALA A 87 -9.28 -15.44 8.63
CA ALA A 87 -9.34 -16.34 7.49
C ALA A 87 -10.55 -16.05 6.58
N ALA A 88 -11.71 -15.70 7.14
CA ALA A 88 -12.91 -15.37 6.37
C ALA A 88 -12.72 -14.18 5.42
N VAL A 89 -11.77 -13.28 5.69
CA VAL A 89 -11.42 -12.16 4.80
C VAL A 89 -10.93 -12.68 3.44
N TYR A 90 -10.19 -13.78 3.46
CA TYR A 90 -9.46 -14.31 2.32
C TYR A 90 -10.14 -15.48 1.60
N ASN A 91 -11.23 -16.00 2.16
CA ASN A 91 -11.91 -17.18 1.61
C ASN A 91 -12.62 -16.89 0.28
N GLY A 92 -12.56 -17.88 -0.64
CA GLY A 92 -13.34 -17.91 -1.87
C GLY A 92 -12.78 -17.08 -3.02
N PHE A 93 -11.52 -16.67 -2.98
CA PHE A 93 -10.81 -16.05 -4.11
C PHE A 93 -9.30 -16.16 -3.93
N GLU A 94 -8.55 -16.00 -5.00
CA GLU A 94 -7.10 -15.97 -4.96
C GLU A 94 -6.62 -14.59 -4.51
N ASN A 95 -5.96 -14.55 -3.36
CA ASN A 95 -5.45 -13.33 -2.75
C ASN A 95 -4.07 -12.98 -3.30
N LEU A 96 -3.69 -11.69 -3.18
CA LEU A 96 -2.28 -11.34 -3.30
C LEU A 96 -1.50 -11.92 -2.12
N VAL A 97 -0.24 -12.22 -2.36
CA VAL A 97 0.74 -12.60 -1.35
C VAL A 97 1.82 -11.53 -1.19
N ALA A 98 2.60 -11.61 -0.13
CA ALA A 98 3.66 -10.64 0.14
C ALA A 98 4.67 -10.52 -1.02
N GLN A 99 4.90 -11.62 -1.74
CA GLN A 99 5.81 -11.63 -2.89
C GLN A 99 5.31 -10.71 -4.03
N ASP A 100 4.00 -10.68 -4.32
CA ASP A 100 3.45 -9.80 -5.34
C ASP A 100 3.74 -8.33 -5.05
N ILE A 101 3.69 -7.97 -3.76
CA ILE A 101 3.99 -6.61 -3.31
C ILE A 101 5.49 -6.32 -3.39
N ALA A 102 6.34 -7.29 -3.05
CA ALA A 102 7.78 -7.17 -3.15
C ALA A 102 8.23 -6.98 -4.62
N ASP A 103 7.63 -7.71 -5.55
CA ASP A 103 7.91 -7.60 -6.99
C ASP A 103 7.46 -6.23 -7.53
N ALA A 104 6.31 -5.74 -7.10
CA ALA A 104 5.84 -4.40 -7.42
C ALA A 104 6.79 -3.30 -6.91
N ILE A 105 7.31 -3.45 -5.68
CA ILE A 105 8.31 -2.56 -5.10
C ILE A 105 9.61 -2.64 -5.91
N TRP A 106 10.07 -3.85 -6.24
CA TRP A 106 11.26 -4.03 -7.06
C TRP A 106 11.12 -3.37 -8.43
N PHE A 107 9.98 -3.52 -9.08
CA PHE A 107 9.69 -2.82 -10.32
C PHE A 107 9.83 -1.30 -10.20
N ILE A 108 9.35 -0.70 -9.11
CA ILE A 108 9.43 0.73 -8.84
C ILE A 108 10.88 1.17 -8.63
N VAL A 109 11.62 0.50 -7.74
CA VAL A 109 12.99 0.92 -7.36
C VAL A 109 14.00 0.71 -8.47
N SER A 110 13.80 -0.28 -9.33
CA SER A 110 14.68 -0.60 -10.45
C SER A 110 14.57 0.35 -11.65
N ARG A 111 13.66 1.32 -11.61
CA ARG A 111 13.53 2.29 -12.71
C ARG A 111 14.70 3.27 -12.74
N PRO A 112 15.09 3.73 -13.94
CA PRO A 112 16.15 4.74 -14.09
C PRO A 112 15.90 5.97 -13.23
N ARG A 113 16.95 6.70 -12.91
CA ARG A 113 16.91 7.80 -11.94
C ARG A 113 15.91 8.90 -12.28
N HIS A 114 15.73 9.21 -13.55
CA HIS A 114 14.79 10.24 -14.04
C HIS A 114 13.34 9.76 -14.06
N VAL A 115 13.08 8.48 -13.78
CA VAL A 115 11.72 7.90 -13.76
C VAL A 115 11.26 7.75 -12.31
N ASN A 116 10.13 8.37 -11.99
CA ASN A 116 9.42 8.14 -10.74
C ASN A 116 8.03 7.55 -11.03
N ILE A 117 7.78 6.34 -10.57
CA ILE A 117 6.44 5.78 -10.58
C ILE A 117 5.74 6.32 -9.34
N ASN A 118 4.85 7.27 -9.52
CA ASN A 118 4.23 8.01 -8.43
C ASN A 118 3.37 7.10 -7.55
N GLU A 119 2.59 6.24 -8.17
CA GLU A 119 1.63 5.37 -7.51
C GLU A 119 1.46 4.09 -8.32
N LEU A 120 1.33 2.98 -7.62
CA LEU A 120 0.99 1.69 -8.20
C LEU A 120 -0.10 1.04 -7.33
N THR A 121 -1.24 0.77 -7.92
CA THR A 121 -2.32 -0.01 -7.29
C THR A 121 -2.26 -1.43 -7.81
N ILE A 122 -2.25 -2.41 -6.90
CA ILE A 122 -2.21 -3.83 -7.22
C ILE A 122 -3.34 -4.54 -6.48
N MET A 123 -4.18 -5.25 -7.23
CA MET A 123 -5.42 -5.84 -6.73
C MET A 123 -5.49 -7.32 -7.09
N PRO A 124 -6.08 -8.17 -6.24
CA PRO A 124 -6.54 -9.47 -6.71
C PRO A 124 -7.49 -9.30 -7.89
N THR A 125 -7.42 -10.18 -8.87
CA THR A 125 -8.33 -10.12 -10.04
C THR A 125 -9.81 -10.17 -9.63
N ALA A 126 -10.12 -10.88 -8.54
CA ALA A 126 -11.45 -10.98 -7.99
C ALA A 126 -11.91 -9.75 -7.19
N GLN A 127 -11.02 -8.79 -6.92
CA GLN A 127 -11.32 -7.57 -6.16
C GLN A 127 -11.27 -6.32 -7.05
N PRO A 128 -12.36 -5.97 -7.76
CA PRO A 128 -12.37 -4.80 -8.64
C PRO A 128 -12.39 -3.45 -7.92
N ALA A 129 -12.76 -3.43 -6.63
CA ALA A 129 -12.81 -2.22 -5.80
C ALA A 129 -12.59 -2.57 -4.32
N ALA A 130 -12.31 -1.56 -3.48
CA ALA A 130 -12.01 -1.77 -2.06
C ALA A 130 -13.09 -2.55 -1.30
N GLY A 131 -14.36 -2.30 -1.62
CA GLY A 131 -15.51 -2.93 -0.97
C GLY A 131 -16.15 -4.07 -1.74
N ILE A 132 -15.59 -4.48 -2.88
CA ILE A 132 -16.20 -5.49 -3.77
C ILE A 132 -15.21 -6.62 -3.97
N VAL A 133 -15.62 -7.84 -3.64
CA VAL A 133 -14.86 -9.06 -3.91
C VAL A 133 -15.81 -10.10 -4.52
N HIS A 134 -15.48 -10.61 -5.68
CA HIS A 134 -16.17 -11.74 -6.29
C HIS A 134 -15.61 -13.03 -5.70
N ARG A 135 -16.46 -13.74 -4.95
CA ARG A 135 -16.08 -15.00 -4.31
C ARG A 135 -16.70 -16.17 -5.04
N ASP A 136 -15.91 -17.20 -5.29
CA ASP A 136 -16.46 -18.47 -5.78
C ASP A 136 -17.38 -19.05 -4.71
N LYS A 137 -18.62 -19.28 -5.09
CA LYS A 137 -19.62 -19.93 -4.25
C LYS A 137 -19.35 -21.44 -4.23
N GLY A 138 -18.26 -21.84 -3.63
CA GLY A 138 -17.79 -23.22 -3.47
C GLY A 138 -18.34 -24.24 -4.47
N LEU A 139 -17.46 -24.94 -5.15
CA LEU A 139 -17.82 -26.23 -5.73
C LEU A 139 -18.14 -27.23 -4.61
#